data_ce09dfff861582e77dbc7aff1afa9413
#
_entry.id   ce09dfff861582e77dbc7aff1afa9413
#
_cell.length_a   1.000
_cell.length_b   1.000
_cell.length_c   1.000
_cell.angle_alpha   90.00
_cell.angle_beta   90.00
_cell.angle_gamma   90.00
#
_symmetry.space_group_name_H-M   'P 1'
#
loop_
_entity.id
_entity.type
_entity.pdbx_description
1 polymer ?
#
loop_
_entity_poly.entity_id
_entity_poly.type
_entity_poly.pdbx_seq_one_letter_code
_entity_poly.pdbx_strand_id
1 'polypeptide(L)'
;MTEEKSNVRWIQTENVKWFCLTSNSWQEFEEHRNNKLVLFLHGTGGSYECWDEISKGLSQTFVTLCLDLPGHGKSENSKRFKLSLRNIAIELSQLLNLLNIKSLKTIVSHSAGTTLAIEFSNYNKQIEVEEIIGINPSLVPPPFHFTMALSPLISPFITSETSVSLLSKIINNSTIIEKLLDSTGSNLKDPIKRDRYARLFNNKKHLKGALNFMAETDVISVLQNANSAKTKFFFIIGIKDTWVRSDSLKNIFSKYFPQAKILELDGGHLLNETHAKELCKLILQELTHRSNSI
;
A
#
# COMPACT_ATOMS: atom_id res chain seq x y z
N MET A 1 2.40 6.59 -37.27
CA MET A 1 2.10 7.03 -35.90
C MET A 1 2.40 5.87 -34.99
N THR A 2 3.55 5.89 -34.36
CA THR A 2 3.95 4.90 -33.35
C THR A 2 3.06 5.16 -32.13
N GLU A 3 2.19 4.20 -31.77
CA GLU A 3 1.54 4.20 -30.47
C GLU A 3 2.66 4.31 -29.41
N GLU A 4 2.75 5.45 -28.74
CA GLU A 4 3.53 5.56 -27.50
C GLU A 4 3.00 4.46 -26.60
N LYS A 5 3.85 3.47 -26.32
CA LYS A 5 3.52 2.34 -25.45
C LYS A 5 3.31 2.88 -24.05
N SER A 6 2.08 3.29 -23.76
CA SER A 6 1.69 3.77 -22.44
C SER A 6 1.89 2.65 -21.43
N ASN A 7 2.71 2.87 -20.40
CA ASN A 7 2.91 1.94 -19.29
C ASN A 7 1.69 1.90 -18.35
N VAL A 8 0.62 2.59 -18.69
CA VAL A 8 -0.61 2.73 -17.92
C VAL A 8 -1.73 1.92 -18.56
N ARG A 9 -2.49 1.21 -17.76
CA ARG A 9 -3.80 0.63 -18.11
C ARG A 9 -4.86 0.99 -17.07
N TRP A 10 -6.08 1.15 -17.55
CA TRP A 10 -7.27 1.24 -16.73
C TRP A 10 -8.04 -0.06 -16.85
N ILE A 11 -8.31 -0.72 -15.73
CA ILE A 11 -8.98 -2.02 -15.71
C ILE A 11 -10.21 -1.91 -14.82
N GLN A 12 -11.36 -2.28 -15.39
CA GLN A 12 -12.64 -2.25 -14.68
C GLN A 12 -12.91 -3.63 -14.08
N THR A 13 -13.05 -3.68 -12.77
CA THR A 13 -13.65 -4.80 -12.03
C THR A 13 -15.10 -4.46 -11.69
N GLU A 14 -15.77 -5.25 -10.88
CA GLU A 14 -17.20 -5.03 -10.58
C GLU A 14 -17.48 -3.63 -10.01
N ASN A 15 -16.71 -3.21 -9.02
CA ASN A 15 -16.95 -1.94 -8.32
C ASN A 15 -15.82 -0.92 -8.46
N VAL A 16 -14.69 -1.28 -9.06
CA VAL A 16 -13.49 -0.45 -9.09
C VAL A 16 -12.96 -0.33 -10.52
N LYS A 17 -12.64 0.91 -10.90
CA LYS A 17 -11.83 1.22 -12.08
C LYS A 17 -10.40 1.46 -11.59
N TRP A 18 -9.57 0.46 -11.75
CA TRP A 18 -8.20 0.47 -11.28
C TRP A 18 -7.28 1.24 -12.20
N PHE A 19 -6.45 2.11 -11.62
CA PHE A 19 -5.27 2.66 -12.28
C PHE A 19 -4.10 1.71 -12.04
N CYS A 20 -3.53 1.21 -13.13
CA CYS A 20 -2.44 0.24 -13.14
C CYS A 20 -1.25 0.81 -13.90
N LEU A 21 -0.08 0.85 -13.26
CA LEU A 21 1.18 1.27 -13.87
C LEU A 21 2.19 0.11 -13.78
N THR A 22 2.82 -0.23 -14.89
CA THR A 22 4.02 -1.09 -14.91
C THR A 22 5.26 -0.24 -15.24
N SER A 23 6.41 -0.55 -14.63
CA SER A 23 7.69 0.07 -15.02
C SER A 23 8.32 -0.60 -16.25
N ASN A 24 7.74 -1.71 -16.69
CA ASN A 24 8.09 -2.44 -17.91
C ASN A 24 7.14 -2.07 -19.06
N SER A 25 7.39 -2.57 -20.28
CA SER A 25 6.34 -2.55 -21.29
C SER A 25 5.22 -3.54 -20.91
N TRP A 26 3.98 -3.28 -21.37
CA TRP A 26 2.89 -4.23 -21.13
C TRP A 26 3.11 -5.57 -21.83
N GLN A 27 3.84 -5.61 -22.94
CA GLN A 27 4.24 -6.86 -23.60
C GLN A 27 5.14 -7.67 -22.67
N GLU A 28 6.20 -7.07 -22.13
CA GLU A 28 7.13 -7.73 -21.20
C GLU A 28 6.41 -8.16 -19.90
N PHE A 29 5.49 -7.33 -19.41
CA PHE A 29 4.62 -7.69 -18.29
C PHE A 29 3.82 -8.96 -18.59
N GLU A 30 3.16 -9.05 -19.74
CA GLU A 30 2.35 -10.21 -20.14
C GLU A 30 3.18 -11.49 -20.32
N GLU A 31 4.42 -11.37 -20.77
CA GLU A 31 5.35 -12.51 -20.94
C GLU A 31 5.83 -13.07 -19.58
N HIS A 32 6.02 -12.23 -18.57
CA HIS A 32 6.70 -12.62 -17.32
C HIS A 32 5.84 -12.52 -16.05
N ARG A 33 4.59 -12.05 -16.14
CA ARG A 33 3.71 -11.78 -14.99
C ARG A 33 3.51 -12.94 -14.01
N ASN A 34 3.63 -14.17 -14.45
CA ASN A 34 3.41 -15.34 -13.59
C ASN A 34 4.68 -15.88 -12.91
N ASN A 35 5.87 -15.38 -13.27
CA ASN A 35 7.13 -15.89 -12.71
C ASN A 35 7.93 -14.83 -11.95
N LYS A 36 7.70 -13.54 -12.28
CA LYS A 36 8.56 -12.45 -11.80
C LYS A 36 7.78 -11.23 -11.33
N LEU A 37 6.48 -11.34 -11.10
CA LEU A 37 5.65 -10.17 -10.77
C LEU A 37 5.86 -9.71 -9.33
N VAL A 38 6.20 -8.44 -9.19
CA VAL A 38 6.21 -7.67 -7.95
C VAL A 38 5.02 -6.70 -7.97
N LEU A 39 4.06 -6.93 -7.08
CA LEU A 39 2.90 -6.06 -6.89
C LEU A 39 3.19 -5.03 -5.81
N PHE A 40 2.86 -3.76 -6.05
CA PHE A 40 3.05 -2.66 -5.10
C PHE A 40 1.71 -2.13 -4.58
N LEU A 41 1.56 -2.08 -3.25
CA LEU A 41 0.38 -1.56 -2.56
C LEU A 41 0.77 -0.43 -1.61
N HIS A 42 0.32 0.79 -1.90
CA HIS A 42 0.58 1.96 -1.05
C HIS A 42 -0.28 1.97 0.23
N GLY A 43 0.08 2.81 1.18
CA GLY A 43 -0.68 3.03 2.42
C GLY A 43 -1.80 4.07 2.28
N THR A 44 -2.53 4.30 3.36
CA THR A 44 -3.57 5.33 3.46
C THR A 44 -3.04 6.70 3.05
N GLY A 45 -3.76 7.38 2.18
CA GLY A 45 -3.37 8.71 1.69
C GLY A 45 -2.18 8.74 0.72
N GLY A 46 -1.63 7.58 0.34
CA GLY A 46 -0.61 7.44 -0.69
C GLY A 46 -1.18 7.27 -2.09
N SER A 47 -0.31 7.05 -3.05
CA SER A 47 -0.62 6.68 -4.43
C SER A 47 0.50 5.81 -5.00
N TYR A 48 0.30 5.27 -6.22
CA TYR A 48 1.31 4.50 -6.95
C TYR A 48 2.66 5.22 -7.03
N GLU A 49 2.65 6.56 -7.07
CA GLU A 49 3.86 7.39 -7.25
C GLU A 49 4.88 7.23 -6.12
N CYS A 50 4.46 6.78 -4.93
CA CYS A 50 5.39 6.51 -3.82
C CYS A 50 6.33 5.33 -4.09
N TRP A 51 6.10 4.59 -5.16
CA TRP A 51 6.89 3.42 -5.57
C TRP A 51 7.80 3.68 -6.77
N ASP A 52 7.77 4.89 -7.37
CA ASP A 52 8.45 5.20 -8.63
C ASP A 52 9.94 4.81 -8.65
N GLU A 53 10.68 5.14 -7.61
CA GLU A 53 12.11 4.83 -7.53
C GLU A 53 12.35 3.32 -7.35
N ILE A 54 11.57 2.67 -6.49
CA ILE A 54 11.74 1.25 -6.17
C ILE A 54 11.30 0.39 -7.34
N SER A 55 10.13 0.65 -7.92
CA SER A 55 9.60 -0.14 -9.04
C SER A 55 10.49 -0.04 -10.29
N LYS A 56 11.01 1.15 -10.60
CA LYS A 56 11.97 1.34 -11.70
C LYS A 56 13.28 0.61 -11.43
N GLY A 57 13.78 0.62 -10.19
CA GLY A 57 15.00 -0.10 -9.84
C GLY A 57 14.87 -1.62 -9.95
N LEU A 58 13.68 -2.16 -9.65
CA LEU A 58 13.40 -3.60 -9.76
C LEU A 58 13.07 -4.04 -11.19
N SER A 59 12.64 -3.14 -12.06
CA SER A 59 12.13 -3.48 -13.41
C SER A 59 13.18 -4.09 -14.36
N GLN A 60 14.46 -4.02 -14.02
CA GLN A 60 15.53 -4.69 -14.78
C GLN A 60 15.54 -6.22 -14.57
N THR A 61 14.97 -6.70 -13.48
CA THR A 61 15.01 -8.13 -13.11
C THR A 61 13.59 -8.71 -12.98
N PHE A 62 12.64 -7.89 -12.55
CA PHE A 62 11.26 -8.29 -12.27
C PHE A 62 10.29 -7.45 -13.10
N VAL A 63 9.12 -7.98 -13.36
CA VAL A 63 8.01 -7.16 -13.84
C VAL A 63 7.27 -6.58 -12.64
N THR A 64 6.89 -5.31 -12.76
CA THR A 64 6.30 -4.55 -11.66
C THR A 64 4.87 -4.12 -11.99
N LEU A 65 4.01 -4.10 -10.98
CA LEU A 65 2.66 -3.56 -11.07
C LEU A 65 2.39 -2.66 -9.87
N CYS A 66 2.29 -1.36 -10.13
CA CYS A 66 1.91 -0.37 -9.11
C CYS A 66 0.45 -0.01 -9.30
N LEU A 67 -0.33 -0.04 -8.22
CA LEU A 67 -1.75 0.27 -8.22
C LEU A 67 -2.03 1.52 -7.40
N ASP A 68 -3.01 2.31 -7.84
CA ASP A 68 -3.75 3.16 -6.92
C ASP A 68 -4.87 2.34 -6.28
N LEU A 69 -4.94 2.31 -4.95
CA LEU A 69 -6.02 1.64 -4.23
C LEU A 69 -7.37 2.34 -4.49
N PRO A 70 -8.51 1.63 -4.37
CA PRO A 70 -9.82 2.25 -4.51
C PRO A 70 -9.97 3.48 -3.62
N GLY A 71 -10.51 4.57 -4.19
CA GLY A 71 -10.65 5.85 -3.50
C GLY A 71 -9.37 6.67 -3.36
N HIS A 72 -8.22 6.17 -3.86
CA HIS A 72 -6.94 6.88 -3.83
C HIS A 72 -6.44 7.18 -5.24
N GLY A 73 -5.57 8.21 -5.32
CA GLY A 73 -4.88 8.59 -6.55
C GLY A 73 -5.83 8.78 -7.72
N LYS A 74 -5.64 7.99 -8.76
CA LYS A 74 -6.42 7.99 -9.99
C LYS A 74 -7.50 6.90 -10.04
N SER A 75 -7.43 5.86 -9.19
CA SER A 75 -8.45 4.82 -9.13
C SER A 75 -9.80 5.36 -8.68
N GLU A 76 -10.87 4.81 -9.26
CA GLU A 76 -12.23 5.20 -8.95
C GLU A 76 -13.01 3.98 -8.46
N ASN A 77 -14.00 4.21 -7.60
CA ASN A 77 -14.89 3.15 -7.13
C ASN A 77 -16.35 3.61 -7.13
N SER A 78 -17.26 2.66 -7.21
CA SER A 78 -18.69 2.94 -7.18
C SER A 78 -19.07 3.60 -5.84
N LYS A 79 -20.11 4.46 -5.85
CA LYS A 79 -20.54 5.23 -4.67
C LYS A 79 -20.95 4.36 -3.48
N ARG A 80 -21.39 3.13 -3.73
CA ARG A 80 -21.86 2.19 -2.71
C ARG A 80 -20.76 1.23 -2.23
N PHE A 81 -19.59 1.27 -2.86
CA PHE A 81 -18.50 0.38 -2.51
C PHE A 81 -17.86 0.79 -1.18
N LYS A 82 -17.88 -0.12 -0.21
CA LYS A 82 -17.23 0.07 1.09
C LYS A 82 -15.75 -0.28 0.95
N LEU A 83 -14.87 0.63 1.40
CA LEU A 83 -13.42 0.48 1.33
C LEU A 83 -12.85 -0.41 2.47
N SER A 84 -13.58 -1.47 2.84
CA SER A 84 -13.04 -2.46 3.78
C SER A 84 -11.94 -3.29 3.12
N LEU A 85 -10.99 -3.76 3.93
CA LEU A 85 -9.88 -4.59 3.45
C LEU A 85 -10.38 -5.82 2.67
N ARG A 86 -11.45 -6.47 3.17
CA ARG A 86 -12.06 -7.63 2.51
C ARG A 86 -12.62 -7.30 1.14
N ASN A 87 -13.37 -6.22 1.00
CA ASN A 87 -13.95 -5.82 -0.27
C ASN A 87 -12.86 -5.46 -1.28
N ILE A 88 -11.81 -4.73 -0.84
CA ILE A 88 -10.68 -4.38 -1.70
C ILE A 88 -9.90 -5.64 -2.10
N ALA A 89 -9.73 -6.61 -1.21
CA ALA A 89 -9.08 -7.89 -1.52
C ALA A 89 -9.85 -8.70 -2.57
N ILE A 90 -11.19 -8.66 -2.54
CA ILE A 90 -12.05 -9.28 -3.56
C ILE A 90 -11.84 -8.61 -4.93
N GLU A 91 -11.91 -7.30 -4.98
CA GLU A 91 -11.70 -6.52 -6.21
C GLU A 91 -10.27 -6.68 -6.75
N LEU A 92 -9.27 -6.77 -5.86
CA LEU A 92 -7.89 -7.06 -6.24
C LEU A 92 -7.76 -8.47 -6.84
N SER A 93 -8.46 -9.47 -6.30
CA SER A 93 -8.50 -10.81 -6.88
C SER A 93 -9.11 -10.80 -8.28
N GLN A 94 -10.19 -10.05 -8.49
CA GLN A 94 -10.81 -9.88 -9.82
C GLN A 94 -9.84 -9.19 -10.79
N LEU A 95 -9.17 -8.12 -10.37
CA LEU A 95 -8.16 -7.42 -11.18
C LEU A 95 -7.05 -8.37 -11.64
N LEU A 96 -6.46 -9.11 -10.70
CA LEU A 96 -5.35 -10.01 -11.00
C LEU A 96 -5.80 -11.17 -11.91
N ASN A 97 -7.03 -11.66 -11.74
CA ASN A 97 -7.62 -12.67 -12.64
C ASN A 97 -7.84 -12.11 -14.06
N LEU A 98 -8.34 -10.87 -14.20
CA LEU A 98 -8.47 -10.21 -15.51
C LEU A 98 -7.12 -10.02 -16.21
N LEU A 99 -6.05 -9.82 -15.44
CA LEU A 99 -4.67 -9.77 -15.93
C LEU A 99 -4.06 -11.17 -16.15
N ASN A 100 -4.81 -12.27 -15.95
CA ASN A 100 -4.32 -13.65 -16.03
C ASN A 100 -3.11 -13.95 -15.13
N ILE A 101 -3.06 -13.35 -13.93
CA ILE A 101 -2.02 -13.57 -12.94
C ILE A 101 -2.39 -14.78 -12.09
N LYS A 102 -1.48 -15.75 -12.01
CA LYS A 102 -1.61 -17.00 -11.24
C LYS A 102 -0.78 -16.99 -9.97
N SER A 103 0.33 -16.24 -10.00
CA SER A 103 1.26 -16.12 -8.87
C SER A 103 1.88 -14.74 -8.80
N LEU A 104 2.21 -14.34 -7.58
CA LEU A 104 2.97 -13.13 -7.27
C LEU A 104 4.29 -13.55 -6.62
N LYS A 105 5.41 -13.10 -7.18
CA LYS A 105 6.73 -13.29 -6.56
C LYS A 105 6.77 -12.62 -5.20
N THR A 106 6.24 -11.40 -5.14
CA THR A 106 6.05 -10.69 -3.87
C THR A 106 5.00 -9.59 -3.99
N ILE A 107 4.39 -9.27 -2.86
CA ILE A 107 3.67 -8.01 -2.66
C ILE A 107 4.56 -7.10 -1.82
N VAL A 108 5.05 -6.00 -2.39
CA VAL A 108 5.72 -4.93 -1.66
C VAL A 108 4.67 -3.92 -1.23
N SER A 109 4.57 -3.67 0.05
CA SER A 109 3.47 -2.90 0.62
C SER A 109 3.95 -1.92 1.70
N HIS A 110 3.22 -0.83 1.87
CA HIS A 110 3.50 0.18 2.88
C HIS A 110 2.31 0.41 3.80
N SER A 111 2.56 0.53 5.10
CA SER A 111 1.57 0.92 6.11
C SER A 111 0.29 0.05 6.02
N ALA A 112 -0.90 0.65 5.84
CA ALA A 112 -2.17 -0.06 5.68
C ALA A 112 -2.24 -0.93 4.40
N GLY A 113 -1.41 -0.65 3.39
CA GLY A 113 -1.24 -1.54 2.24
C GLY A 113 -0.72 -2.91 2.63
N THR A 114 0.08 -3.00 3.72
CA THR A 114 0.53 -4.30 4.26
C THR A 114 -0.63 -5.07 4.90
N THR A 115 -1.50 -4.39 5.63
CA THR A 115 -2.70 -5.01 6.20
C THR A 115 -3.61 -5.55 5.09
N LEU A 116 -3.74 -4.80 3.98
CA LEU A 116 -4.46 -5.26 2.79
C LEU A 116 -3.77 -6.46 2.12
N ALA A 117 -2.44 -6.45 1.99
CA ALA A 117 -1.69 -7.56 1.42
C ALA A 117 -1.90 -8.87 2.20
N ILE A 118 -1.90 -8.79 3.54
CA ILE A 118 -2.17 -9.93 4.42
C ILE A 118 -3.61 -10.40 4.25
N GLU A 119 -4.60 -9.49 4.27
CA GLU A 119 -6.00 -9.84 4.04
C GLU A 119 -6.22 -10.49 2.68
N PHE A 120 -5.57 -9.97 1.62
CA PHE A 120 -5.59 -10.57 0.29
C PHE A 120 -5.03 -11.99 0.31
N SER A 121 -3.87 -12.22 0.91
CA SER A 121 -3.26 -13.55 1.02
C SER A 121 -4.13 -14.54 1.82
N ASN A 122 -4.79 -14.07 2.88
CA ASN A 122 -5.69 -14.88 3.69
C ASN A 122 -6.96 -15.28 2.92
N TYR A 123 -7.54 -14.34 2.21
CA TYR A 123 -8.80 -14.51 1.50
C TYR A 123 -8.63 -15.28 0.19
N ASN A 124 -7.64 -14.89 -0.61
CA ASN A 124 -7.46 -15.44 -1.94
C ASN A 124 -6.77 -16.80 -1.88
N LYS A 125 -7.40 -17.81 -2.52
CA LYS A 125 -6.88 -19.19 -2.59
C LYS A 125 -6.44 -19.60 -4.00
N GLN A 126 -6.59 -18.70 -4.98
CA GLN A 126 -6.37 -19.02 -6.41
C GLN A 126 -5.03 -18.47 -6.91
N ILE A 127 -4.57 -17.36 -6.33
CA ILE A 127 -3.33 -16.68 -6.73
C ILE A 127 -2.31 -16.93 -5.62
N GLU A 128 -1.23 -17.59 -5.96
CA GLU A 128 -0.14 -17.84 -5.02
C GLU A 128 0.61 -16.54 -4.72
N VAL A 129 0.87 -16.27 -3.44
CA VAL A 129 1.71 -15.15 -2.98
C VAL A 129 2.90 -15.76 -2.24
N GLU A 130 4.07 -15.74 -2.87
CA GLU A 130 5.26 -16.35 -2.26
C GLU A 130 5.70 -15.57 -1.02
N GLU A 131 5.67 -14.24 -1.08
CA GLU A 131 6.12 -13.38 0.00
C GLU A 131 5.36 -12.06 0.06
N ILE A 132 5.25 -11.51 1.26
CA ILE A 132 4.85 -10.13 1.51
C ILE A 132 6.00 -9.39 2.17
N ILE A 133 6.48 -8.32 1.51
CA ILE A 133 7.45 -7.37 2.08
C ILE A 133 6.67 -6.16 2.55
N GLY A 134 6.53 -6.04 3.87
CA GLY A 134 5.81 -4.93 4.51
C GLY A 134 6.76 -3.86 5.03
N ILE A 135 6.63 -2.63 4.52
CA ILE A 135 7.40 -1.48 4.95
C ILE A 135 6.56 -0.67 5.92
N ASN A 136 7.05 -0.47 7.14
CA ASN A 136 6.32 0.19 8.23
C ASN A 136 4.86 -0.29 8.33
N PRO A 137 4.62 -1.60 8.50
CA PRO A 137 3.30 -2.19 8.37
C PRO A 137 2.33 -1.68 9.45
N SER A 138 1.15 -1.22 9.06
CA SER A 138 0.10 -0.77 10.00
C SER A 138 -0.65 -1.96 10.57
N LEU A 139 0.00 -2.68 11.49
CA LEU A 139 -0.54 -3.88 12.15
C LEU A 139 -0.92 -3.65 13.61
N VAL A 140 -0.83 -2.41 14.07
CA VAL A 140 -1.26 -1.99 15.40
C VAL A 140 -2.57 -1.22 15.26
N PRO A 141 -3.60 -1.53 16.07
CA PRO A 141 -4.81 -0.71 16.10
C PRO A 141 -4.43 0.76 16.37
N PRO A 142 -5.10 1.70 15.70
CA PRO A 142 -4.83 3.12 15.95
C PRO A 142 -5.11 3.47 17.42
N PRO A 143 -4.45 4.51 17.97
CA PRO A 143 -4.69 4.97 19.34
C PRO A 143 -6.18 5.21 19.61
N PHE A 144 -6.62 5.01 20.85
CA PHE A 144 -8.04 5.01 21.27
C PHE A 144 -8.83 6.24 20.78
N HIS A 145 -8.24 7.43 20.82
CA HIS A 145 -8.89 8.65 20.33
C HIS A 145 -9.12 8.64 18.81
N PHE A 146 -8.25 8.04 18.02
CA PHE A 146 -8.47 7.83 16.58
C PHE A 146 -9.51 6.74 16.35
N THR A 147 -9.44 5.64 17.13
CA THR A 147 -10.44 4.56 17.05
C THR A 147 -11.84 5.08 17.37
N MET A 148 -11.99 5.98 18.37
CA MET A 148 -13.25 6.64 18.65
C MET A 148 -13.72 7.53 17.48
N ALA A 149 -12.84 8.39 16.95
CA ALA A 149 -13.18 9.27 15.83
C ALA A 149 -13.57 8.50 14.57
N LEU A 150 -12.93 7.35 14.32
CA LEU A 150 -13.20 6.48 13.17
C LEU A 150 -14.23 5.38 13.46
N SER A 151 -14.86 5.39 14.64
CA SER A 151 -15.88 4.41 14.98
C SER A 151 -17.06 4.45 14.01
N PRO A 152 -17.81 3.35 13.81
CA PRO A 152 -18.97 3.30 12.93
C PRO A 152 -20.05 4.35 13.24
N LEU A 153 -20.07 4.87 14.48
CA LEU A 153 -21.00 5.93 14.90
C LEU A 153 -20.55 7.32 14.45
N ILE A 154 -19.25 7.58 14.37
CA ILE A 154 -18.68 8.91 14.09
C ILE A 154 -18.15 9.00 12.66
N SER A 155 -17.61 7.92 12.10
CA SER A 155 -17.00 7.90 10.77
C SER A 155 -17.92 8.41 9.66
N PRO A 156 -19.26 8.16 9.63
CA PRO A 156 -20.15 8.72 8.62
C PRO A 156 -20.18 10.24 8.63
N PHE A 157 -20.02 10.87 9.83
CA PHE A 157 -19.95 12.33 9.94
C PHE A 157 -18.61 12.87 9.40
N ILE A 158 -17.50 12.22 9.76
CA ILE A 158 -16.14 12.63 9.30
C ILE A 158 -15.99 12.45 7.80
N THR A 159 -16.55 11.38 7.23
CA THR A 159 -16.49 11.06 5.80
C THR A 159 -17.62 11.71 4.98
N SER A 160 -18.50 12.50 5.62
CA SER A 160 -19.56 13.23 4.93
C SER A 160 -18.98 14.25 3.95
N GLU A 161 -19.71 14.56 2.88
CA GLU A 161 -19.29 15.55 1.87
C GLU A 161 -19.00 16.93 2.51
N THR A 162 -19.79 17.33 3.50
CA THR A 162 -19.61 18.60 4.22
C THR A 162 -18.32 18.61 5.01
N SER A 163 -18.06 17.56 5.80
CA SER A 163 -16.85 17.45 6.63
C SER A 163 -15.60 17.33 5.76
N VAL A 164 -15.63 16.52 4.70
CA VAL A 164 -14.53 16.40 3.75
C VAL A 164 -14.26 17.74 3.05
N SER A 165 -15.32 18.48 2.68
CA SER A 165 -15.16 19.81 2.07
C SER A 165 -14.55 20.82 3.05
N LEU A 166 -14.92 20.79 4.32
CA LEU A 166 -14.34 21.65 5.36
C LEU A 166 -12.88 21.26 5.60
N LEU A 167 -12.60 19.96 5.78
CA LEU A 167 -11.27 19.43 6.02
C LEU A 167 -10.34 19.73 4.83
N SER A 168 -10.81 19.60 3.59
CA SER A 168 -10.03 19.94 2.41
C SER A 168 -9.63 21.43 2.36
N LYS A 169 -10.49 22.33 2.84
CA LYS A 169 -10.15 23.77 2.95
C LYS A 169 -9.06 24.02 4.00
N ILE A 170 -9.11 23.28 5.11
CA ILE A 170 -8.10 23.35 6.17
C ILE A 170 -6.77 22.79 5.66
N ILE A 171 -6.79 21.63 5.02
CA ILE A 171 -5.60 20.95 4.48
C ILE A 171 -5.01 21.70 3.28
N ASN A 172 -5.79 22.51 2.57
CA ASN A 172 -5.28 23.34 1.46
C ASN A 172 -4.22 24.38 1.91
N ASN A 173 -4.01 24.51 3.22
CA ASN A 173 -2.88 25.22 3.78
C ASN A 173 -1.63 24.32 3.73
N SER A 174 -0.61 24.73 2.96
CA SER A 174 0.67 24.00 2.82
C SER A 174 1.30 23.65 4.17
N THR A 175 1.22 24.56 5.15
CA THR A 175 1.75 24.36 6.50
C THR A 175 1.14 23.14 7.22
N ILE A 176 -0.13 22.82 6.96
CA ILE A 176 -0.79 21.66 7.59
C ILE A 176 -0.27 20.36 7.00
N ILE A 177 -0.12 20.30 5.68
CA ILE A 177 0.47 19.13 5.02
C ILE A 177 1.92 18.95 5.44
N GLU A 178 2.69 20.03 5.55
CA GLU A 178 4.05 19.96 6.07
C GLU A 178 4.10 19.37 7.47
N LYS A 179 3.28 19.88 8.39
CA LYS A 179 3.17 19.33 9.75
C LYS A 179 2.73 17.87 9.77
N LEU A 180 1.81 17.48 8.87
CA LEU A 180 1.38 16.09 8.75
C LEU A 180 2.54 15.20 8.31
N LEU A 181 3.30 15.59 7.30
CA LEU A 181 4.47 14.83 6.82
C LEU A 181 5.57 14.79 7.89
N ASP A 182 5.84 15.90 8.57
CA ASP A 182 6.84 15.97 9.65
C ASP A 182 6.44 15.09 10.84
N SER A 183 5.13 15.00 11.14
CA SER A 183 4.61 14.14 12.21
C SER A 183 4.87 12.64 11.98
N THR A 184 5.24 12.22 10.79
CA THR A 184 5.60 10.83 10.47
C THR A 184 6.98 10.41 10.97
N GLY A 185 7.78 11.34 11.48
CA GLY A 185 9.18 11.11 11.85
C GLY A 185 10.14 10.91 10.66
N SER A 186 9.65 11.09 9.43
CA SER A 186 10.36 10.67 8.20
C SER A 186 11.34 11.71 7.66
N ASN A 187 11.28 12.96 8.10
CA ASN A 187 12.13 14.04 7.59
C ASN A 187 12.18 14.09 6.04
N LEU A 188 11.02 13.99 5.42
CA LEU A 188 10.88 14.02 3.94
C LEU A 188 11.21 15.43 3.42
N LYS A 189 12.42 15.61 2.88
CA LYS A 189 12.91 16.92 2.41
C LYS A 189 12.67 17.19 0.94
N ASP A 190 12.44 16.15 0.14
CA ASP A 190 12.24 16.27 -1.31
C ASP A 190 10.98 17.11 -1.62
N PRO A 191 11.12 18.29 -2.26
CA PRO A 191 10.00 19.18 -2.51
C PRO A 191 9.00 18.57 -3.51
N ILE A 192 9.46 17.74 -4.46
CA ILE A 192 8.59 17.09 -5.44
C ILE A 192 7.69 16.08 -4.74
N LYS A 193 8.26 15.29 -3.82
CA LYS A 193 7.51 14.32 -3.03
C LYS A 193 6.52 15.02 -2.09
N ARG A 194 6.93 16.12 -1.42
CA ARG A 194 6.03 16.92 -0.57
C ARG A 194 4.87 17.52 -1.37
N ASP A 195 5.14 18.10 -2.53
CA ASP A 195 4.10 18.65 -3.42
C ASP A 195 3.13 17.59 -3.91
N ARG A 196 3.59 16.37 -4.19
CA ARG A 196 2.73 15.23 -4.52
C ARG A 196 1.71 14.96 -3.41
N TYR A 197 2.13 14.89 -2.15
CA TYR A 197 1.20 14.73 -1.01
C TYR A 197 0.24 15.93 -0.92
N ALA A 198 0.72 17.14 -1.14
CA ALA A 198 -0.15 18.32 -1.17
C ALA A 198 -1.24 18.20 -2.25
N ARG A 199 -0.90 17.78 -3.45
CA ARG A 199 -1.87 17.55 -4.54
C ARG A 199 -2.87 16.44 -4.20
N LEU A 200 -2.41 15.33 -3.61
CA LEU A 200 -3.26 14.21 -3.21
C LEU A 200 -4.29 14.64 -2.15
N PHE A 201 -3.85 15.28 -1.08
CA PHE A 201 -4.75 15.71 0.00
C PHE A 201 -5.66 16.87 -0.39
N ASN A 202 -5.28 17.69 -1.38
CA ASN A 202 -6.15 18.73 -1.96
C ASN A 202 -7.25 18.15 -2.87
N ASN A 203 -7.11 16.91 -3.31
CA ASN A 203 -8.14 16.21 -4.06
C ASN A 203 -9.19 15.64 -3.08
N LYS A 204 -10.39 16.22 -3.09
CA LYS A 204 -11.50 15.81 -2.19
C LYS A 204 -11.87 14.34 -2.32
N LYS A 205 -11.84 13.76 -3.54
CA LYS A 205 -12.15 12.34 -3.75
C LYS A 205 -11.10 11.47 -3.05
N HIS A 206 -9.81 11.81 -3.23
CA HIS A 206 -8.71 11.11 -2.60
C HIS A 206 -8.76 11.23 -1.07
N LEU A 207 -8.96 12.44 -0.54
CA LEU A 207 -9.09 12.66 0.90
C LEU A 207 -10.24 11.85 1.51
N LYS A 208 -11.41 11.87 0.85
CA LYS A 208 -12.57 11.07 1.28
C LYS A 208 -12.26 9.58 1.23
N GLY A 209 -11.60 9.12 0.17
CA GLY A 209 -11.17 7.72 0.03
C GLY A 209 -10.22 7.30 1.15
N ALA A 210 -9.20 8.11 1.46
CA ALA A 210 -8.26 7.84 2.53
C ALA A 210 -8.93 7.74 3.90
N LEU A 211 -9.85 8.67 4.22
CA LEU A 211 -10.63 8.65 5.46
C LEU A 211 -11.52 7.41 5.57
N ASN A 212 -12.23 7.05 4.48
CA ASN A 212 -13.06 5.86 4.46
C ASN A 212 -12.23 4.58 4.58
N PHE A 213 -11.11 4.47 3.88
CA PHE A 213 -10.22 3.32 3.98
C PHE A 213 -9.69 3.15 5.41
N MET A 214 -9.30 4.25 6.05
CA MET A 214 -8.85 4.22 7.45
C MET A 214 -9.97 3.76 8.40
N ALA A 215 -11.19 4.28 8.22
CA ALA A 215 -12.35 3.95 9.05
C ALA A 215 -12.80 2.48 8.91
N GLU A 216 -12.64 1.91 7.72
CA GLU A 216 -13.07 0.53 7.41
C GLU A 216 -11.93 -0.51 7.61
N THR A 217 -10.74 -0.09 8.06
CA THR A 217 -9.59 -0.99 8.29
C THR A 217 -9.72 -1.72 9.63
N ASP A 218 -10.02 -3.02 9.58
CA ASP A 218 -10.08 -3.90 10.75
C ASP A 218 -8.79 -4.73 10.86
N VAL A 219 -7.80 -4.18 11.56
CA VAL A 219 -6.50 -4.83 11.79
C VAL A 219 -6.63 -6.11 12.61
N ILE A 220 -7.55 -6.13 13.59
CA ILE A 220 -7.68 -7.26 14.53
C ILE A 220 -8.14 -8.51 13.77
N SER A 221 -9.17 -8.38 12.93
CA SER A 221 -9.67 -9.48 12.10
C SER A 221 -8.60 -10.05 11.18
N VAL A 222 -7.78 -9.17 10.55
CA VAL A 222 -6.68 -9.59 9.67
C VAL A 222 -5.63 -10.39 10.44
N LEU A 223 -5.21 -9.92 11.61
CA LEU A 223 -4.22 -10.59 12.44
C LEU A 223 -4.69 -11.96 12.94
N GLN A 224 -5.95 -12.10 13.32
CA GLN A 224 -6.50 -13.38 13.76
C GLN A 224 -6.40 -14.48 12.70
N ASN A 225 -6.41 -14.10 11.42
CA ASN A 225 -6.32 -15.01 10.29
C ASN A 225 -4.91 -15.12 9.69
N ALA A 226 -3.95 -14.32 10.13
CA ALA A 226 -2.61 -14.23 9.54
C ALA A 226 -1.79 -15.53 9.58
N ASN A 227 -2.00 -16.38 10.60
CA ASN A 227 -1.30 -17.66 10.76
C ASN A 227 -1.73 -18.75 9.77
N SER A 228 -2.78 -18.53 8.97
CA SER A 228 -3.26 -19.50 7.98
C SER A 228 -2.55 -19.36 6.61
N ALA A 229 -1.74 -18.34 6.42
CA ALA A 229 -1.08 -18.07 5.16
C ALA A 229 0.20 -18.90 4.98
N LYS A 230 0.35 -19.56 3.83
CA LYS A 230 1.63 -20.19 3.41
C LYS A 230 2.67 -19.16 2.98
N THR A 231 2.30 -17.90 2.94
CA THR A 231 3.08 -16.75 2.49
C THR A 231 4.20 -16.45 3.49
N LYS A 232 5.39 -16.19 2.99
CA LYS A 232 6.52 -15.69 3.80
C LYS A 232 6.36 -14.20 4.06
N PHE A 233 6.91 -13.74 5.19
CA PHE A 233 6.85 -12.33 5.58
C PHE A 233 8.24 -11.77 5.82
N PHE A 234 8.48 -10.60 5.25
CA PHE A 234 9.64 -9.77 5.55
C PHE A 234 9.16 -8.36 5.92
N PHE A 235 9.41 -7.92 7.14
CA PHE A 235 9.02 -6.59 7.60
C PHE A 235 10.24 -5.70 7.74
N ILE A 236 10.16 -4.50 7.13
CA ILE A 236 11.18 -3.46 7.23
C ILE A 236 10.55 -2.30 8.00
N ILE A 237 11.08 -1.97 9.16
CA ILE A 237 10.50 -0.98 10.07
C ILE A 237 11.45 0.17 10.36
N GLY A 238 10.91 1.39 10.37
CA GLY A 238 11.64 2.59 10.73
C GLY A 238 11.64 2.79 12.26
N ILE A 239 12.81 2.88 12.87
CA ILE A 239 12.91 3.07 14.33
C ILE A 239 12.44 4.45 14.81
N LYS A 240 12.35 5.43 13.88
CA LYS A 240 11.83 6.78 14.13
C LYS A 240 10.37 6.96 13.71
N ASP A 241 9.69 5.85 13.33
CA ASP A 241 8.27 5.91 12.98
C ASP A 241 7.44 6.30 14.20
N THR A 242 6.78 7.46 14.11
CA THR A 242 5.93 8.00 15.17
C THR A 242 4.47 7.61 15.03
N TRP A 243 4.07 7.10 13.84
CA TRP A 243 2.70 6.65 13.58
C TRP A 243 2.50 5.17 13.95
N VAL A 244 3.49 4.34 13.61
CA VAL A 244 3.48 2.91 13.94
C VAL A 244 4.77 2.58 14.68
N ARG A 245 4.73 2.66 16.00
CA ARG A 245 5.92 2.48 16.84
C ARG A 245 6.47 1.06 16.74
N SER A 246 7.77 0.94 16.55
CA SER A 246 8.48 -0.34 16.43
C SER A 246 8.25 -1.25 17.64
N ASP A 247 8.22 -0.71 18.86
CA ASP A 247 7.97 -1.50 20.08
C ASP A 247 6.60 -2.18 20.09
N SER A 248 5.57 -1.49 19.55
CA SER A 248 4.23 -2.06 19.43
C SER A 248 4.18 -3.19 18.40
N LEU A 249 4.96 -3.09 17.32
CA LEU A 249 5.06 -4.11 16.29
C LEU A 249 5.78 -5.38 16.77
N LYS A 250 6.78 -5.29 17.66
CA LYS A 250 7.54 -6.45 18.17
C LYS A 250 6.62 -7.51 18.78
N ASN A 251 5.64 -7.08 19.57
CA ASN A 251 4.65 -7.99 20.17
C ASN A 251 3.74 -8.63 19.10
N ILE A 252 3.35 -7.87 18.09
CA ILE A 252 2.52 -8.36 16.97
C ILE A 252 3.31 -9.40 16.16
N PHE A 253 4.56 -9.11 15.82
CA PHE A 253 5.40 -10.03 15.06
C PHE A 253 5.64 -11.32 15.81
N SER A 254 6.02 -11.24 17.09
CA SER A 254 6.23 -12.43 17.92
C SER A 254 4.98 -13.31 18.01
N LYS A 255 3.79 -12.71 18.08
CA LYS A 255 2.53 -13.44 18.25
C LYS A 255 1.99 -14.00 16.95
N TYR A 256 1.99 -13.21 15.86
CA TYR A 256 1.27 -13.54 14.63
C TYR A 256 2.19 -13.91 13.46
N PHE A 257 3.47 -13.52 13.52
CA PHE A 257 4.45 -13.74 12.47
C PHE A 257 5.80 -14.23 13.01
N PRO A 258 5.82 -15.33 13.80
CA PRO A 258 7.04 -15.77 14.50
C PRO A 258 8.20 -16.17 13.56
N GLN A 259 7.90 -16.45 12.29
CA GLN A 259 8.91 -16.81 11.28
C GLN A 259 9.24 -15.65 10.33
N ALA A 260 8.68 -14.47 10.54
CA ALA A 260 8.95 -13.31 9.70
C ALA A 260 10.39 -12.83 9.88
N LYS A 261 11.02 -12.49 8.77
CA LYS A 261 12.26 -11.70 8.78
C LYS A 261 11.91 -10.26 9.16
N ILE A 262 12.69 -9.66 10.03
CA ILE A 262 12.51 -8.26 10.47
C ILE A 262 13.82 -7.52 10.29
N LEU A 263 13.76 -6.33 9.70
CA LEU A 263 14.87 -5.41 9.56
C LEU A 263 14.48 -4.04 10.08
N GLU A 264 15.30 -3.46 10.92
CA GLU A 264 15.15 -2.09 11.43
C GLU A 264 16.05 -1.13 10.63
N LEU A 265 15.48 0.01 10.20
CA LEU A 265 16.20 1.09 9.53
C LEU A 265 16.07 2.39 10.30
N ASP A 266 17.09 3.26 10.20
CA ASP A 266 17.07 4.58 10.82
C ASP A 266 16.22 5.57 10.01
N GLY A 267 14.90 5.44 10.08
CA GLY A 267 13.95 6.29 9.39
C GLY A 267 12.57 6.30 10.04
N GLY A 268 11.69 7.19 9.54
CA GLY A 268 10.32 7.35 10.01
C GLY A 268 9.32 6.54 9.18
N HIS A 269 8.03 6.91 9.24
CA HIS A 269 6.94 6.17 8.60
C HIS A 269 7.05 6.06 7.07
N LEU A 270 7.60 7.08 6.39
CA LEU A 270 7.70 7.12 4.93
C LEU A 270 9.05 6.58 4.43
N LEU A 271 9.47 5.39 4.89
CA LEU A 271 10.72 4.75 4.45
C LEU A 271 10.77 4.57 2.93
N ASN A 272 9.66 4.17 2.32
CA ASN A 272 9.54 3.98 0.86
C ASN A 272 9.83 5.27 0.07
N GLU A 273 9.71 6.44 0.71
CA GLU A 273 10.02 7.74 0.12
C GLU A 273 11.46 8.20 0.43
N THR A 274 11.87 8.03 1.68
CA THR A 274 13.15 8.58 2.18
C THR A 274 14.33 7.64 1.97
N HIS A 275 14.08 6.32 1.90
CA HIS A 275 15.11 5.27 1.77
C HIS A 275 14.90 4.41 0.51
N ALA A 276 14.28 4.98 -0.54
CA ALA A 276 13.86 4.22 -1.73
C ALA A 276 15.02 3.42 -2.37
N LYS A 277 16.21 4.01 -2.50
CA LYS A 277 17.39 3.33 -3.07
C LYS A 277 17.87 2.16 -2.20
N GLU A 278 17.88 2.33 -0.90
CA GLU A 278 18.27 1.29 0.06
C GLU A 278 17.24 0.15 0.06
N LEU A 279 15.96 0.49 0.11
CA LEU A 279 14.86 -0.48 0.03
C LEU A 279 14.89 -1.26 -1.29
N CYS A 280 15.13 -0.58 -2.42
CA CYS A 280 15.27 -1.24 -3.70
C CYS A 280 16.37 -2.32 -3.67
N LYS A 281 17.55 -1.99 -3.11
CA LYS A 281 18.66 -2.93 -2.96
C LYS A 281 18.28 -4.11 -2.05
N LEU A 282 17.67 -3.85 -0.90
CA LEU A 282 17.26 -4.87 0.06
C LEU A 282 16.21 -5.82 -0.52
N ILE A 283 15.21 -5.27 -1.21
CA ILE A 283 14.17 -6.05 -1.88
C ILE A 283 14.78 -6.90 -3.00
N LEU A 284 15.66 -6.32 -3.83
CA LEU A 284 16.34 -7.05 -4.90
C LEU A 284 17.17 -8.22 -4.34
N GLN A 285 17.94 -7.99 -3.28
CA GLN A 285 18.70 -9.03 -2.59
C GLN A 285 17.79 -10.14 -2.06
N GLU A 286 16.69 -9.81 -1.38
CA GLU A 286 15.75 -10.78 -0.84
C GLU A 286 15.17 -11.67 -1.94
N LEU A 287 14.75 -11.07 -3.06
CA LEU A 287 14.11 -11.81 -4.16
C LEU A 287 15.08 -12.63 -5.00
N THR A 288 16.38 -12.22 -5.12
CA THR A 288 17.40 -12.92 -5.92
C THR A 288 18.12 -14.04 -5.16
N HIS A 289 18.40 -13.87 -3.87
CA HIS A 289 19.04 -14.93 -3.07
C HIS A 289 18.21 -16.21 -3.01
N ARG A 290 16.92 -16.12 -3.13
CA ARG A 290 16.00 -17.29 -3.13
C ARG A 290 15.93 -18.00 -4.47
N SER A 291 16.21 -17.32 -5.57
CA SER A 291 16.25 -17.96 -6.89
C SER A 291 17.42 -18.93 -7.04
N ASN A 292 18.44 -18.83 -6.18
CA ASN A 292 19.63 -19.68 -6.16
C ASN A 292 19.56 -20.85 -5.15
N SER A 293 18.44 -20.98 -4.42
CA SER A 293 18.26 -21.99 -3.35
C SER A 293 17.24 -23.08 -3.74
N ILE A 294 16.88 -23.17 -5.00
CA ILE A 294 16.08 -24.22 -5.65
C ILE A 294 16.98 -24.83 -6.74
#